data_6cb157a5f7bd25989892b61a00178d13
#
_entry.id   6cb157a5f7bd25989892b61a00178d13
#
_cell.length_a   1.000
_cell.length_b   1.000
_cell.length_c   1.000
_cell.angle_alpha   90.00
_cell.angle_beta   90.00
_cell.angle_gamma   90.00
#
_symmetry.space_group_name_H-M   'P 1'
#
loop_
_entity.id
_entity.type
_entity.pdbx_description
1 polymer ?
#
loop_
_entity_poly.entity_id
_entity_poly.type
_entity_poly.pdbx_seq_one_letter_code
_entity_poly.pdbx_strand_id
1 'polypeptide(L)'
;QEAGVKLVLASGRPLPAMLKFSKELKMEHYHGLLLSNNGACVTDCATEEMLFSQCISEEIGAALLTHLEQFEVKPMIAHKDYMYVNNVYDCMITAPPHGLRNIIEYESRSGDFKLCEVEHLADFVDFPLHKILIAGEPDYLAQHWQEIMQPFEGRINGFFSAPFYFEIADKGIDKAYALDKTLRSLGINAE
;
A
#
# COMPACT_ATOMS: atom_id res chain seq x y z
N GLN A 1 -5.36 10.67 -24.59
CA GLN A 1 -6.63 11.01 -23.94
C GLN A 1 -7.58 11.71 -24.92
N GLU A 2 -7.16 12.72 -25.68
CA GLU A 2 -7.99 13.39 -26.70
C GLU A 2 -8.54 12.43 -27.78
N ALA A 3 -7.87 11.32 -28.05
CA ALA A 3 -8.30 10.28 -28.97
C ALA A 3 -9.30 9.28 -28.35
N GLY A 4 -9.86 9.56 -27.16
CA GLY A 4 -10.78 8.68 -26.47
C GLY A 4 -10.12 7.53 -25.69
N VAL A 5 -8.80 7.49 -25.61
CA VAL A 5 -8.07 6.47 -24.82
C VAL A 5 -8.10 6.83 -23.34
N LYS A 6 -8.64 5.92 -22.53
CA LYS A 6 -8.63 6.06 -21.07
C LYS A 6 -7.24 5.73 -20.50
N LEU A 7 -6.65 6.68 -19.78
CA LEU A 7 -5.35 6.51 -19.14
C LEU A 7 -5.52 5.90 -17.75
N VAL A 8 -4.70 4.92 -17.42
CA VAL A 8 -4.65 4.29 -16.10
C VAL A 8 -3.21 4.36 -15.57
N LEU A 9 -3.01 4.94 -14.41
CA LEU A 9 -1.77 4.81 -13.65
C LEU A 9 -1.93 3.71 -12.60
N ALA A 10 -1.08 2.70 -12.65
CA ALA A 10 -1.11 1.56 -11.73
C ALA A 10 0.18 1.44 -10.92
N SER A 11 0.09 1.48 -9.59
CA SER A 11 1.23 1.46 -8.69
C SER A 11 0.96 0.69 -7.39
N GLY A 12 2.03 0.23 -6.74
CA GLY A 12 1.98 -0.20 -5.34
C GLY A 12 1.91 0.96 -4.34
N ARG A 13 2.09 2.19 -4.80
CA ARG A 13 2.03 3.38 -3.96
C ARG A 13 0.60 3.68 -3.50
N PRO A 14 0.43 4.26 -2.29
CA PRO A 14 -0.84 4.84 -1.87
C PRO A 14 -1.27 6.01 -2.76
N LEU A 15 -2.56 6.31 -2.76
CA LEU A 15 -3.17 7.34 -3.60
C LEU A 15 -2.49 8.72 -3.51
N PRO A 16 -2.16 9.27 -2.31
CA PRO A 16 -1.51 10.58 -2.21
C PRO A 16 -0.20 10.68 -3.00
N ALA A 17 0.61 9.61 -2.97
CA ALA A 17 1.88 9.55 -3.70
C ALA A 17 1.73 9.53 -5.24
N MET A 18 0.52 9.33 -5.75
CA MET A 18 0.23 9.27 -7.19
C MET A 18 -0.40 10.55 -7.73
N LEU A 19 -1.00 11.39 -6.87
CA LEU A 19 -1.78 12.55 -7.29
C LEU A 19 -0.99 13.57 -8.11
N LYS A 20 0.29 13.79 -7.79
CA LYS A 20 1.12 14.72 -8.58
C LYS A 20 1.28 14.26 -10.03
N PHE A 21 1.42 12.96 -10.26
CA PHE A 21 1.58 12.41 -11.62
C PHE A 21 0.27 12.47 -12.41
N SER A 22 -0.88 12.24 -11.76
CA SER A 22 -2.18 12.36 -12.43
C SER A 22 -2.44 13.81 -12.87
N LYS A 23 -2.07 14.79 -12.05
CA LYS A 23 -2.17 16.23 -12.39
C LYS A 23 -1.22 16.61 -13.53
N GLU A 24 0.03 16.17 -13.50
CA GLU A 24 0.99 16.41 -14.61
C GLU A 24 0.48 15.84 -15.94
N LEU A 25 -0.22 14.71 -15.91
CA LEU A 25 -0.81 14.05 -17.07
C LEU A 25 -2.23 14.58 -17.40
N LYS A 26 -2.77 15.52 -16.61
CA LYS A 26 -4.12 16.09 -16.76
C LYS A 26 -5.22 15.04 -16.81
N MET A 27 -5.07 13.96 -16.00
CA MET A 27 -5.97 12.81 -16.02
C MET A 27 -7.38 13.18 -15.55
N GLU A 28 -7.51 14.21 -14.72
CA GLU A 28 -8.78 14.75 -14.22
C GLU A 28 -9.72 15.24 -15.33
N HIS A 29 -9.17 15.70 -16.46
CA HIS A 29 -9.98 16.19 -17.58
C HIS A 29 -10.61 15.06 -18.42
N TYR A 30 -10.17 13.83 -18.23
CA TYR A 30 -10.55 12.69 -19.10
C TYR A 30 -11.01 11.47 -18.32
N HIS A 31 -11.37 11.64 -17.04
CA HIS A 31 -11.74 10.51 -16.17
C HIS A 31 -10.69 9.39 -16.17
N GLY A 32 -9.40 9.77 -16.12
CA GLY A 32 -8.32 8.80 -15.94
C GLY A 32 -8.45 8.06 -14.62
N LEU A 33 -7.85 6.87 -14.52
CA LEU A 33 -7.95 6.04 -13.32
C LEU A 33 -6.61 5.94 -12.59
N LEU A 34 -6.64 6.06 -11.27
CA LEU A 34 -5.52 5.76 -10.38
C LEU A 34 -5.77 4.42 -9.70
N LEU A 35 -4.93 3.45 -10.00
CA LEU A 35 -4.94 2.13 -9.39
C LEU A 35 -3.80 2.09 -8.38
N SER A 36 -4.13 2.27 -7.10
CA SER A 36 -3.19 2.39 -5.98
C SER A 36 -3.13 1.13 -5.12
N ASN A 37 -2.16 1.07 -4.20
CA ASN A 37 -1.97 -0.06 -3.27
C ASN A 37 -1.99 -1.43 -3.96
N ASN A 38 -1.28 -1.57 -5.11
CA ASN A 38 -1.23 -2.81 -5.91
C ASN A 38 -2.60 -3.31 -6.43
N GLY A 39 -3.59 -2.43 -6.53
CA GLY A 39 -4.93 -2.77 -6.96
C GLY A 39 -5.97 -2.82 -5.84
N ALA A 40 -5.58 -2.56 -4.59
CA ALA A 40 -6.55 -2.50 -3.49
C ALA A 40 -7.53 -1.33 -3.64
N CYS A 41 -7.17 -0.28 -4.39
CA CYS A 41 -8.06 0.85 -4.68
C CYS A 41 -7.97 1.27 -6.14
N VAL A 42 -9.12 1.67 -6.71
CA VAL A 42 -9.19 2.38 -7.99
C VAL A 42 -10.03 3.65 -7.81
N THR A 43 -9.45 4.78 -8.19
CA THR A 43 -10.07 6.11 -8.04
C THR A 43 -10.16 6.80 -9.41
N ASP A 44 -11.29 7.42 -9.71
CA ASP A 44 -11.46 8.30 -10.88
C ASP A 44 -10.82 9.66 -10.59
N CYS A 45 -9.95 10.13 -11.50
CA CYS A 45 -9.22 11.38 -11.31
C CYS A 45 -10.09 12.63 -11.42
N ALA A 46 -11.24 12.57 -12.09
CA ALA A 46 -12.10 13.74 -12.31
C ALA A 46 -13.09 13.96 -11.15
N THR A 47 -13.64 12.87 -10.64
CA THR A 47 -14.65 12.91 -9.56
C THR A 47 -14.07 12.67 -8.18
N GLU A 48 -12.83 12.17 -8.11
CA GLU A 48 -12.17 11.67 -6.89
C GLU A 48 -12.95 10.51 -6.22
N GLU A 49 -13.90 9.93 -6.93
CA GLU A 49 -14.69 8.80 -6.46
C GLU A 49 -13.86 7.51 -6.45
N MET A 50 -13.96 6.77 -5.35
CA MET A 50 -13.37 5.43 -5.24
C MET A 50 -14.29 4.42 -5.91
N LEU A 51 -13.93 3.97 -7.12
CA LEU A 51 -14.71 3.04 -7.94
C LEU A 51 -14.53 1.58 -7.51
N PHE A 52 -13.42 1.26 -6.88
CA PHE A 52 -13.12 -0.06 -6.34
C PHE A 52 -12.30 0.07 -5.07
N SER A 53 -12.64 -0.74 -4.07
CA SER A 53 -11.91 -0.85 -2.81
C SER A 53 -11.98 -2.28 -2.29
N GLN A 54 -10.85 -2.85 -1.94
CA GLN A 54 -10.76 -4.11 -1.21
C GLN A 54 -9.69 -4.00 -0.14
N CYS A 55 -10.08 -4.26 1.11
CA CYS A 55 -9.28 -4.07 2.30
C CYS A 55 -9.03 -5.40 3.01
N ILE A 56 -7.93 -5.48 3.74
CA ILE A 56 -7.76 -6.47 4.81
C ILE A 56 -8.88 -6.23 5.82
N SER A 57 -9.58 -7.28 6.27
CA SER A 57 -10.63 -7.11 7.27
C SER A 57 -10.05 -6.57 8.59
N GLU A 58 -10.84 -5.81 9.34
CA GLU A 58 -10.41 -5.20 10.62
C GLU A 58 -9.85 -6.26 11.58
N GLU A 59 -10.54 -7.40 11.70
CA GLU A 59 -10.09 -8.52 12.54
C GLU A 59 -8.70 -9.05 12.13
N ILE A 60 -8.49 -9.27 10.82
CA ILE A 60 -7.21 -9.76 10.30
C ILE A 60 -6.13 -8.68 10.45
N GLY A 61 -6.47 -7.43 10.18
CA GLY A 61 -5.56 -6.30 10.29
C GLY A 61 -5.05 -6.12 11.72
N ALA A 62 -5.93 -6.10 12.71
CA ALA A 62 -5.57 -5.98 14.12
C ALA A 62 -4.73 -7.19 14.59
N ALA A 63 -5.16 -8.42 14.26
CA ALA A 63 -4.42 -9.63 14.60
C ALA A 63 -3.02 -9.67 13.97
N LEU A 64 -2.90 -9.22 12.70
CA LEU A 64 -1.60 -9.15 12.02
C LEU A 64 -0.69 -8.11 12.64
N LEU A 65 -1.19 -6.92 12.97
CA LEU A 65 -0.40 -5.87 13.60
C LEU A 65 0.10 -6.30 14.99
N THR A 66 -0.76 -6.95 15.79
CA THR A 66 -0.35 -7.55 17.07
C THR A 66 0.70 -8.64 16.86
N HIS A 67 0.54 -9.49 15.85
CA HIS A 67 1.50 -10.55 15.54
C HIS A 67 2.86 -9.97 15.12
N LEU A 68 2.88 -8.86 14.39
CA LEU A 68 4.12 -8.20 13.95
C LEU A 68 4.96 -7.63 15.10
N GLU A 69 4.38 -7.38 16.28
CA GLU A 69 5.12 -6.91 17.46
C GLU A 69 6.15 -7.93 17.98
N GLN A 70 6.05 -9.20 17.56
CA GLN A 70 7.00 -10.26 17.93
C GLN A 70 8.25 -10.29 17.04
N PHE A 71 8.29 -9.47 15.97
CA PHE A 71 9.35 -9.47 14.96
C PHE A 71 10.11 -8.14 14.94
N GLU A 72 11.38 -8.20 14.55
CA GLU A 72 12.23 -7.02 14.35
C GLU A 72 11.93 -6.32 13.01
N VAL A 73 10.67 -5.93 12.83
CA VAL A 73 10.19 -5.24 11.62
C VAL A 73 9.54 -3.90 11.98
N LYS A 74 9.44 -3.03 10.98
CA LYS A 74 8.86 -1.69 11.13
C LYS A 74 7.58 -1.61 10.28
N PRO A 75 6.40 -1.82 10.89
CA PRO A 75 5.13 -1.67 10.17
C PRO A 75 4.83 -0.20 9.88
N MET A 76 4.32 0.06 8.69
CA MET A 76 3.92 1.37 8.20
C MET A 76 2.53 1.28 7.59
N ILE A 77 1.61 2.12 8.03
CA ILE A 77 0.23 2.16 7.57
C ILE A 77 -0.06 3.53 7.00
N ALA A 78 -0.40 3.57 5.72
CA ALA A 78 -0.85 4.80 5.07
C ALA A 78 -2.38 4.92 5.15
N HIS A 79 -2.88 6.03 5.69
CA HIS A 79 -4.29 6.38 5.66
C HIS A 79 -4.44 7.88 5.45
N LYS A 80 -5.17 8.27 4.40
CA LYS A 80 -5.27 9.66 3.93
C LYS A 80 -3.87 10.24 3.67
N ASP A 81 -3.54 11.38 4.27
CA ASP A 81 -2.25 12.06 4.15
C ASP A 81 -1.25 11.71 5.28
N TYR A 82 -1.58 10.72 6.11
CA TYR A 82 -0.74 10.28 7.21
C TYR A 82 -0.14 8.89 6.96
N MET A 83 1.07 8.72 7.47
CA MET A 83 1.70 7.43 7.68
C MET A 83 1.86 7.19 9.19
N TYR A 84 1.18 6.15 9.68
CA TYR A 84 1.18 5.73 11.09
C TYR A 84 2.27 4.68 11.30
N VAL A 85 3.07 4.88 12.35
CA VAL A 85 4.23 4.06 12.71
C VAL A 85 4.38 3.97 14.22
N ASN A 86 5.10 2.95 14.72
CA ASN A 86 5.35 2.84 16.15
C ASN A 86 6.49 3.75 16.64
N ASN A 87 7.52 4.00 15.81
CA ASN A 87 8.65 4.81 16.18
C ASN A 87 9.30 5.45 14.95
N VAL A 88 9.43 6.77 14.93
CA VAL A 88 9.99 7.52 13.79
C VAL A 88 11.51 7.60 13.80
N TYR A 89 12.18 7.26 14.92
CA TYR A 89 13.62 7.38 15.10
C TYR A 89 14.35 6.03 15.07
N ASP A 90 13.81 5.01 15.68
CA ASP A 90 14.39 3.64 15.71
C ASP A 90 13.96 2.83 14.48
N CYS A 91 14.42 3.23 13.32
CA CYS A 91 14.03 2.65 12.05
C CYS A 91 15.15 2.68 11.01
N MET A 92 16.39 2.59 11.46
CA MET A 92 17.57 2.47 10.59
C MET A 92 17.60 1.05 9.98
N ILE A 93 17.54 0.97 8.68
CA ILE A 93 17.51 -0.28 7.90
C ILE A 93 18.54 -0.21 6.79
N THR A 94 19.23 -1.32 6.53
CA THR A 94 20.09 -1.48 5.36
C THR A 94 19.22 -1.61 4.10
N ALA A 95 19.21 -0.58 3.25
CA ALA A 95 18.38 -0.49 2.06
C ALA A 95 19.23 -0.49 0.77
N PRO A 96 19.66 -1.65 0.23
CA PRO A 96 20.44 -1.71 -1.00
C PRO A 96 19.70 -1.08 -2.19
N PRO A 97 20.37 -0.37 -3.11
CA PRO A 97 21.81 -0.06 -3.10
C PRO A 97 22.21 1.19 -2.28
N HIS A 98 21.30 1.76 -1.52
CA HIS A 98 21.41 3.08 -0.89
C HIS A 98 22.06 3.08 0.51
N GLY A 99 22.42 1.90 1.05
CA GLY A 99 23.03 1.77 2.36
C GLY A 99 22.07 1.98 3.53
N LEU A 100 22.63 2.25 4.71
CA LEU A 100 21.85 2.45 5.93
C LEU A 100 21.07 3.77 5.90
N ARG A 101 19.77 3.74 6.19
CA ARG A 101 18.91 4.92 6.25
C ARG A 101 17.73 4.74 7.19
N ASN A 102 17.17 5.85 7.65
CA ASN A 102 15.86 5.85 8.29
C ASN A 102 14.78 5.54 7.24
N ILE A 103 14.19 4.36 7.34
CA ILE A 103 13.27 3.86 6.30
C ILE A 103 11.90 4.56 6.38
N ILE A 104 11.49 4.98 7.56
CA ILE A 104 10.23 5.71 7.77
C ILE A 104 10.34 7.13 7.20
N GLU A 105 11.47 7.82 7.45
CA GLU A 105 11.74 9.12 6.82
C GLU A 105 11.77 9.00 5.28
N TYR A 106 12.42 7.97 4.76
CA TYR A 106 12.48 7.73 3.32
C TYR A 106 11.08 7.53 2.73
N GLU A 107 10.26 6.68 3.34
CA GLU A 107 8.94 6.35 2.83
C GLU A 107 7.96 7.52 2.96
N SER A 108 7.99 8.24 4.10
CA SER A 108 7.14 9.42 4.29
C SER A 108 7.42 10.53 3.28
N ARG A 109 8.70 10.82 3.01
CA ARG A 109 9.09 11.81 2.00
C ARG A 109 8.75 11.37 0.57
N SER A 110 8.94 10.09 0.26
CA SER A 110 8.65 9.54 -1.06
C SER A 110 7.15 9.53 -1.37
N GLY A 111 6.32 9.38 -0.34
CA GLY A 111 4.86 9.35 -0.42
C GLY A 111 4.16 10.67 -0.12
N ASP A 112 4.93 11.70 0.28
CA ASP A 112 4.41 13.01 0.75
C ASP A 112 3.46 12.87 1.96
N PHE A 113 3.81 11.97 2.91
CA PHE A 113 3.02 11.72 4.10
C PHE A 113 3.47 12.55 5.28
N LYS A 114 2.51 12.98 6.08
CA LYS A 114 2.71 13.39 7.46
C LYS A 114 2.94 12.16 8.33
N LEU A 115 3.89 12.21 9.25
CA LEU A 115 4.14 11.13 10.19
C LEU A 115 3.26 11.28 11.44
N CYS A 116 2.70 10.16 11.87
CA CYS A 116 2.02 10.04 13.15
C CYS A 116 2.57 8.81 13.88
N GLU A 117 3.23 9.07 15.03
CA GLU A 117 3.73 8.02 15.90
C GLU A 117 2.64 7.57 16.87
N VAL A 118 2.46 6.27 16.99
CA VAL A 118 1.48 5.64 17.90
C VAL A 118 2.14 4.47 18.62
N GLU A 119 1.82 4.26 19.88
CA GLU A 119 2.46 3.24 20.71
C GLU A 119 2.14 1.83 20.19
N HIS A 120 0.87 1.53 19.95
CA HIS A 120 0.39 0.26 19.43
C HIS A 120 -0.50 0.47 18.21
N LEU A 121 -0.01 0.10 17.02
CA LEU A 121 -0.76 0.23 15.77
C LEU A 121 -2.03 -0.63 15.77
N ALA A 122 -1.99 -1.82 16.39
CA ALA A 122 -3.13 -2.72 16.45
C ALA A 122 -4.34 -2.12 17.19
N ASP A 123 -4.08 -1.38 18.27
CA ASP A 123 -5.12 -0.74 19.09
C ASP A 123 -5.60 0.58 18.48
N PHE A 124 -4.75 1.20 17.66
CA PHE A 124 -5.01 2.51 17.08
C PHE A 124 -5.84 2.43 15.79
N VAL A 125 -5.65 1.37 14.99
CA VAL A 125 -6.26 1.26 13.66
C VAL A 125 -7.74 0.88 13.77
N ASP A 126 -8.61 1.83 13.49
CA ASP A 126 -10.08 1.70 13.42
C ASP A 126 -10.62 2.03 12.01
N PHE A 127 -9.77 1.91 10.99
CA PHE A 127 -10.08 2.20 9.59
C PHE A 127 -9.64 1.07 8.65
N PRO A 128 -10.22 0.98 7.44
CA PRO A 128 -9.87 -0.07 6.49
C PRO A 128 -8.40 -0.03 6.06
N LEU A 129 -7.73 -1.18 6.09
CA LEU A 129 -6.34 -1.34 5.67
C LEU A 129 -6.27 -1.90 4.25
N HIS A 130 -5.89 -1.07 3.28
CA HIS A 130 -5.66 -1.52 1.92
C HIS A 130 -4.34 -2.27 1.76
N LYS A 131 -3.35 -1.91 2.59
CA LYS A 131 -2.02 -2.50 2.61
C LYS A 131 -1.34 -2.24 3.94
N ILE A 132 -0.56 -3.20 4.42
CA ILE A 132 0.45 -3.01 5.46
C ILE A 132 1.81 -3.16 4.78
N LEU A 133 2.67 -2.15 4.89
CA LEU A 133 4.06 -2.20 4.46
C LEU A 133 4.92 -2.47 5.69
N ILE A 134 5.74 -3.51 5.65
CA ILE A 134 6.74 -3.73 6.70
C ILE A 134 8.14 -3.57 6.12
N ALA A 135 9.00 -2.90 6.87
CA ALA A 135 10.42 -2.82 6.59
C ALA A 135 11.22 -3.58 7.64
N GLY A 136 12.34 -4.15 7.23
CA GLY A 136 13.27 -4.87 8.10
C GLY A 136 14.61 -5.07 7.42
N GLU A 137 15.61 -5.50 8.17
CA GLU A 137 16.87 -5.90 7.58
C GLU A 137 16.63 -7.02 6.56
N PRO A 138 17.24 -6.94 5.35
CA PRO A 138 16.96 -7.88 4.25
C PRO A 138 17.07 -9.36 4.63
N ASP A 139 18.15 -9.73 5.33
CA ASP A 139 18.39 -11.11 5.73
C ASP A 139 17.37 -11.59 6.79
N TYR A 140 16.97 -10.69 7.69
CA TYR A 140 15.96 -10.96 8.69
C TYR A 140 14.58 -11.20 8.05
N LEU A 141 14.16 -10.32 7.15
CA LEU A 141 12.90 -10.48 6.43
C LEU A 141 12.90 -11.77 5.59
N ALA A 142 13.99 -12.06 4.88
CA ALA A 142 14.11 -13.28 4.09
C ALA A 142 13.99 -14.58 4.91
N GLN A 143 14.40 -14.55 6.20
CA GLN A 143 14.30 -15.67 7.10
C GLN A 143 12.92 -15.82 7.76
N HIS A 144 12.23 -14.71 8.07
CA HIS A 144 11.04 -14.70 8.92
C HIS A 144 9.71 -14.43 8.19
N TRP A 145 9.72 -14.06 6.90
CA TRP A 145 8.47 -13.72 6.20
C TRP A 145 7.42 -14.85 6.21
N GLN A 146 7.85 -16.12 6.15
CA GLN A 146 6.95 -17.26 6.21
C GLN A 146 6.30 -17.39 7.59
N GLU A 147 7.07 -17.18 8.64
CA GLU A 147 6.58 -17.19 10.03
C GLU A 147 5.60 -16.05 10.29
N ILE A 148 5.88 -14.85 9.74
CA ILE A 148 4.97 -13.71 9.76
C ILE A 148 3.64 -14.05 9.09
N MET A 149 3.66 -14.72 7.94
CA MET A 149 2.47 -15.00 7.14
C MET A 149 1.68 -16.23 7.60
N GLN A 150 2.32 -17.19 8.26
CA GLN A 150 1.78 -18.51 8.58
C GLN A 150 0.41 -18.47 9.31
N PRO A 151 0.15 -17.62 10.32
CA PRO A 151 -1.15 -17.58 10.99
C PRO A 151 -2.29 -17.07 10.10
N PHE A 152 -1.95 -16.42 8.99
CA PHE A 152 -2.89 -15.75 8.08
C PHE A 152 -2.96 -16.42 6.70
N GLU A 153 -2.36 -17.59 6.56
CA GLU A 153 -2.33 -18.32 5.28
C GLU A 153 -3.74 -18.49 4.69
N GLY A 154 -3.85 -18.24 3.40
CA GLY A 154 -5.12 -18.30 2.68
C GLY A 154 -6.09 -17.13 2.91
N ARG A 155 -5.75 -16.16 3.78
CA ARG A 155 -6.58 -14.98 4.06
C ARG A 155 -5.98 -13.68 3.52
N ILE A 156 -4.67 -13.57 3.50
CA ILE A 156 -3.91 -12.44 2.98
C ILE A 156 -2.84 -12.90 2.00
N ASN A 157 -2.33 -11.97 1.20
CA ASN A 157 -1.17 -12.15 0.33
C ASN A 157 -0.02 -11.29 0.82
N GLY A 158 1.21 -11.84 0.73
CA GLY A 158 2.43 -11.09 1.02
C GLY A 158 3.46 -11.26 -0.09
N PHE A 159 4.23 -10.21 -0.38
CA PHE A 159 5.29 -10.25 -1.38
C PHE A 159 6.37 -9.21 -1.10
N PHE A 160 7.59 -9.51 -1.55
CA PHE A 160 8.69 -8.56 -1.49
C PHE A 160 8.60 -7.54 -2.63
N SER A 161 8.58 -6.24 -2.30
CA SER A 161 8.73 -5.16 -3.28
C SER A 161 10.17 -4.65 -3.36
N ALA A 162 10.95 -4.90 -2.32
CA ALA A 162 12.40 -4.74 -2.25
C ALA A 162 12.95 -5.74 -1.23
N PRO A 163 14.28 -5.99 -1.18
CA PRO A 163 14.84 -6.92 -0.18
C PRO A 163 14.51 -6.54 1.28
N PHE A 164 14.33 -5.25 1.54
CA PHE A 164 14.04 -4.66 2.85
C PHE A 164 12.57 -4.27 3.03
N TYR A 165 11.69 -4.56 2.05
CA TYR A 165 10.26 -4.29 2.08
C TYR A 165 9.44 -5.54 1.80
N PHE A 166 8.51 -5.83 2.70
CA PHE A 166 7.49 -6.85 2.49
C PHE A 166 6.10 -6.21 2.60
N GLU A 167 5.29 -6.38 1.57
CA GLU A 167 3.97 -5.79 1.46
C GLU A 167 2.90 -6.85 1.70
N ILE A 168 1.90 -6.53 2.51
CA ILE A 168 0.80 -7.41 2.86
C ILE A 168 -0.52 -6.74 2.46
N ALA A 169 -1.35 -7.48 1.73
CA ALA A 169 -2.64 -7.03 1.23
C ALA A 169 -3.69 -8.14 1.38
N ASP A 170 -4.95 -7.81 1.15
CA ASP A 170 -6.02 -8.79 1.16
C ASP A 170 -5.83 -9.85 0.06
N LYS A 171 -6.39 -11.05 0.29
CA LYS A 171 -6.27 -12.16 -0.64
C LYS A 171 -6.91 -11.85 -1.99
N GLY A 172 -6.19 -12.21 -3.06
CA GLY A 172 -6.70 -12.10 -4.43
C GLY A 172 -6.62 -10.71 -5.02
N ILE A 173 -6.02 -9.75 -4.30
CA ILE A 173 -5.77 -8.42 -4.85
C ILE A 173 -4.55 -8.44 -5.75
N ASP A 174 -4.76 -8.01 -6.98
CA ASP A 174 -3.72 -7.63 -7.93
C ASP A 174 -4.24 -6.53 -8.88
N LYS A 175 -3.31 -5.93 -9.62
CA LYS A 175 -3.62 -4.81 -10.52
C LYS A 175 -4.55 -5.20 -11.66
N ALA A 176 -4.44 -6.43 -12.18
CA ALA A 176 -5.24 -6.91 -13.29
C ALA A 176 -6.68 -7.18 -12.85
N TYR A 177 -6.85 -7.83 -11.69
CA TYR A 177 -8.16 -8.08 -11.10
C TYR A 177 -8.93 -6.79 -10.82
N ALA A 178 -8.29 -5.83 -10.15
CA ALA A 178 -8.93 -4.56 -9.81
C ALA A 178 -9.31 -3.75 -11.07
N LEU A 179 -8.42 -3.75 -12.07
CA LEU A 179 -8.69 -3.07 -13.33
C LEU A 179 -9.86 -3.72 -14.09
N ASP A 180 -9.88 -5.04 -14.24
CA ASP A 180 -10.97 -5.76 -14.91
C ASP A 180 -12.32 -5.49 -14.22
N LYS A 181 -12.37 -5.59 -12.90
CA LYS A 181 -13.57 -5.29 -12.11
C LYS A 181 -14.06 -3.86 -12.33
N THR A 182 -13.16 -2.90 -12.28
CA THR A 182 -13.51 -1.48 -12.45
C THR A 182 -13.97 -1.19 -13.89
N LEU A 183 -13.25 -1.68 -14.89
CA LEU A 183 -13.63 -1.45 -16.28
C LEU A 183 -14.99 -2.04 -16.62
N ARG A 184 -15.29 -3.26 -16.14
CA ARG A 184 -16.61 -3.89 -16.31
C ARG A 184 -17.73 -3.08 -15.65
N SER A 185 -17.51 -2.52 -14.45
CA SER A 185 -18.51 -1.66 -13.80
C SER A 185 -18.78 -0.37 -14.57
N LEU A 186 -17.82 0.11 -15.34
CA LEU A 186 -17.93 1.26 -16.23
C LEU A 186 -18.46 0.91 -17.64
N GLY A 187 -18.83 -0.36 -17.89
CA GLY A 187 -19.29 -0.83 -19.18
C GLY A 187 -18.19 -0.96 -20.25
N ILE A 188 -16.92 -0.96 -19.83
CA ILE A 188 -15.76 -1.11 -20.71
C ILE A 188 -15.31 -2.57 -20.66
N ASN A 189 -15.42 -3.27 -21.80
CA ASN A 189 -14.96 -4.65 -21.92
C ASN A 189 -13.62 -4.70 -22.65
N ALA A 190 -12.76 -5.63 -22.25
CA ALA A 190 -11.60 -6.00 -23.06
C ALA A 190 -12.09 -6.74 -24.31
N GLU A 191 -11.70 -6.29 -25.49
CA GLU A 191 -11.89 -7.01 -26.74
C GLU A 191 -10.76 -8.03 -26.95
#